data_e0aefe713d2143ab39c0a8822d96b2b9
#
_entry.id   e0aefe713d2143ab39c0a8822d96b2b9
#
_cell.length_a   1.000
_cell.length_b   1.000
_cell.length_c   1.000
_cell.angle_alpha   90.00
_cell.angle_beta   90.00
_cell.angle_gamma   90.00
#
_symmetry.space_group_name_H-M   'P 1'
#
loop_
_entity.id
_entity.type
_entity.pdbx_description
1 polymer ?
#
loop_
_entity_poly.entity_id
_entity_poly.type
_entity_poly.pdbx_seq_one_letter_code
_entity_poly.pdbx_strand_id
1 'polypeptide(L)'
;MMAIRGILRFLVFALVFATFPTNQVCGEDDCEADKILIKRKCHMTIAQSTPYIKPGKQCCEAIAESDVPCVCRIITKEDETKIHVLHLVWAADDCGKPVPPGTKCGTCNLSSEFLLYSWLGCSNTRSAASAKGTTMRVHKRKPTLKE
;
A
#
# COMPACT_ATOMS: atom_id res chain seq x y z
N MET A 1 -48.44 -30.36 -6.07
CA MET A 1 -47.70 -29.73 -4.97
C MET A 1 -46.19 -30.04 -4.94
N MET A 2 -45.67 -30.97 -5.73
CA MET A 2 -44.20 -31.29 -5.74
C MET A 2 -43.35 -30.30 -6.58
N ALA A 3 -43.90 -29.74 -7.66
CA ALA A 3 -43.17 -28.81 -8.53
C ALA A 3 -42.80 -27.50 -7.86
N ILE A 4 -43.65 -26.95 -6.99
CA ILE A 4 -43.44 -25.68 -6.31
C ILE A 4 -42.26 -25.75 -5.32
N ARG A 5 -42.08 -26.88 -4.64
CA ARG A 5 -40.95 -27.09 -3.71
C ARG A 5 -39.60 -27.16 -4.42
N GLY A 6 -39.58 -27.69 -5.66
CA GLY A 6 -38.39 -27.71 -6.50
C GLY A 6 -37.98 -26.28 -6.92
N ILE A 7 -38.93 -25.51 -7.42
CA ILE A 7 -38.72 -24.13 -7.85
C ILE A 7 -38.22 -23.25 -6.67
N LEU A 8 -38.84 -23.42 -5.50
CA LEU A 8 -38.44 -22.69 -4.30
C LEU A 8 -36.99 -22.99 -3.87
N ARG A 9 -36.56 -24.26 -3.96
CA ARG A 9 -35.17 -24.64 -3.67
C ARG A 9 -34.20 -24.03 -4.67
N PHE A 10 -34.51 -24.04 -5.95
CA PHE A 10 -33.68 -23.41 -6.97
C PHE A 10 -33.57 -21.90 -6.76
N LEU A 11 -34.65 -21.20 -6.40
CA LEU A 11 -34.65 -19.79 -6.10
C LEU A 11 -33.80 -19.47 -4.86
N VAL A 12 -33.86 -20.26 -3.81
CA VAL A 12 -33.01 -20.09 -2.61
C VAL A 12 -31.55 -20.31 -2.96
N PHE A 13 -31.21 -21.33 -3.73
CA PHE A 13 -29.84 -21.55 -4.20
C PHE A 13 -29.34 -20.37 -5.05
N ALA A 14 -30.14 -19.88 -5.99
CA ALA A 14 -29.78 -18.73 -6.82
C ALA A 14 -29.55 -17.47 -5.98
N LEU A 15 -30.36 -17.21 -4.96
CA LEU A 15 -30.19 -16.08 -4.05
C LEU A 15 -28.95 -16.23 -3.18
N VAL A 16 -28.65 -17.45 -2.69
CA VAL A 16 -27.43 -17.69 -1.92
C VAL A 16 -26.18 -17.45 -2.76
N PHE A 17 -26.15 -17.92 -4.01
CA PHE A 17 -25.01 -17.68 -4.91
C PHE A 17 -24.89 -16.21 -5.34
N ALA A 18 -26.00 -15.46 -5.44
CA ALA A 18 -25.97 -14.03 -5.76
C ALA A 18 -25.46 -13.14 -4.60
N THR A 19 -25.45 -13.65 -3.38
CA THR A 19 -24.96 -12.91 -2.20
C THR A 19 -23.49 -13.17 -1.86
N PHE A 20 -22.82 -14.11 -2.55
CA PHE A 20 -21.37 -14.22 -2.39
C PHE A 20 -20.73 -12.99 -3.04
N PRO A 21 -20.09 -12.09 -2.25
CA PRO A 21 -19.25 -11.07 -2.84
C PRO A 21 -18.16 -11.83 -3.61
N THR A 22 -18.11 -11.65 -4.91
CA THR A 22 -16.97 -12.06 -5.70
C THR A 22 -15.81 -11.23 -5.16
N ASN A 23 -15.07 -11.78 -4.19
CA ASN A 23 -13.72 -11.30 -3.92
C ASN A 23 -13.01 -11.44 -5.26
N GLN A 24 -12.89 -10.34 -5.98
CA GLN A 24 -12.00 -10.25 -7.13
C GLN A 24 -10.64 -10.69 -6.59
N VAL A 25 -10.25 -11.91 -6.95
CA VAL A 25 -8.86 -12.32 -6.88
C VAL A 25 -8.16 -11.41 -7.88
N CYS A 26 -7.67 -10.26 -7.38
CA CYS A 26 -6.83 -9.36 -8.13
C CYS A 26 -5.64 -10.19 -8.60
N GLY A 27 -5.60 -10.51 -9.89
CA GLY A 27 -4.54 -11.28 -10.49
C GLY A 27 -3.21 -10.51 -10.35
N GLU A 28 -2.09 -11.20 -10.41
CA GLU A 28 -0.76 -10.58 -10.37
C GLU A 28 -0.56 -9.59 -11.54
N ASP A 29 -1.23 -9.85 -12.65
CA ASP A 29 -1.26 -8.96 -13.83
C ASP A 29 -1.92 -7.61 -13.55
N ASP A 30 -2.98 -7.57 -12.75
CA ASP A 30 -3.66 -6.33 -12.36
C ASP A 30 -2.76 -5.48 -11.46
N CYS A 31 -2.01 -6.12 -10.55
CA CYS A 31 -1.05 -5.41 -9.68
C CYS A 31 0.08 -4.77 -10.47
N GLU A 32 0.55 -5.40 -11.54
CA GLU A 32 1.61 -4.83 -12.40
C GLU A 32 1.10 -3.61 -13.16
N ALA A 33 -0.12 -3.65 -13.67
CA ALA A 33 -0.77 -2.52 -14.32
C ALA A 33 -0.92 -1.33 -13.35
N ASP A 34 -1.37 -1.60 -12.13
CA ASP A 34 -1.50 -0.61 -11.06
C ASP A 34 -0.14 -0.01 -10.67
N LYS A 35 0.91 -0.84 -10.57
CA LYS A 35 2.28 -0.40 -10.29
C LYS A 35 2.77 0.56 -11.37
N ILE A 36 2.54 0.24 -12.64
CA ILE A 36 2.91 1.11 -13.76
C ILE A 36 2.14 2.43 -13.72
N LEU A 37 0.84 2.37 -13.43
CA LEU A 37 -0.01 3.56 -13.31
C LEU A 37 0.49 4.50 -12.21
N ILE A 38 0.73 3.97 -11.00
CA ILE A 38 1.26 4.72 -9.86
C ILE A 38 2.64 5.30 -10.20
N LYS A 39 3.56 4.51 -10.74
CA LYS A 39 4.91 4.98 -11.12
C LYS A 39 4.84 6.15 -12.09
N ARG A 40 3.91 6.13 -13.04
CA ARG A 40 3.73 7.17 -14.05
C ARG A 40 3.10 8.43 -13.46
N LYS A 41 2.05 8.31 -12.64
CA LYS A 41 1.28 9.44 -12.13
C LYS A 41 1.86 10.06 -10.86
N CYS A 42 2.55 9.27 -10.06
CA CYS A 42 3.12 9.68 -8.78
C CYS A 42 4.65 9.86 -8.81
N HIS A 43 5.29 9.88 -9.99
CA HIS A 43 6.75 9.84 -10.14
C HIS A 43 7.49 10.88 -9.29
N MET A 44 6.96 12.11 -9.18
CA MET A 44 7.58 13.16 -8.36
C MET A 44 7.46 12.88 -6.86
N THR A 45 6.33 12.31 -6.44
CA THR A 45 6.05 12.00 -5.04
C THR A 45 6.87 10.82 -4.53
N ILE A 46 7.02 9.77 -5.37
CA ILE A 46 7.67 8.51 -4.99
C ILE A 46 9.13 8.40 -5.43
N ALA A 47 9.73 9.45 -5.98
CA ALA A 47 11.11 9.42 -6.44
C ALA A 47 12.10 9.12 -5.31
N GLN A 48 13.12 8.28 -5.59
CA GLN A 48 14.10 7.83 -4.59
C GLN A 48 15.01 8.96 -4.07
N SER A 49 15.37 9.90 -4.91
CA SER A 49 16.41 10.90 -4.63
C SER A 49 15.88 12.27 -4.22
N THR A 50 14.57 12.41 -4.03
CA THR A 50 13.95 13.68 -3.64
C THR A 50 13.35 13.59 -2.23
N PRO A 51 13.27 14.70 -1.48
CA PRO A 51 12.45 14.73 -0.28
C PRO A 51 10.99 14.43 -0.62
N TYR A 52 10.23 13.92 0.35
CA TYR A 52 8.81 13.62 0.14
C TYR A 52 8.04 14.87 -0.30
N ILE A 53 7.34 14.76 -1.41
CA ILE A 53 6.45 15.79 -1.94
C ILE A 53 5.03 15.24 -1.87
N LYS A 54 4.10 16.01 -1.32
CA LYS A 54 2.69 15.59 -1.25
C LYS A 54 2.13 15.24 -2.62
N PRO A 55 1.31 14.19 -2.71
CA PRO A 55 0.70 13.77 -3.97
C PRO A 55 -0.25 14.82 -4.50
N GLY A 56 -0.14 15.11 -5.80
CA GLY A 56 -1.10 15.93 -6.51
C GLY A 56 -2.35 15.13 -6.89
N LYS A 57 -3.37 15.83 -7.42
CA LYS A 57 -4.67 15.23 -7.79
C LYS A 57 -4.53 13.99 -8.66
N GLN A 58 -3.72 14.03 -9.71
CA GLN A 58 -3.52 12.88 -10.62
C GLN A 58 -2.88 11.66 -9.95
N CYS A 59 -2.01 11.89 -8.96
CA CYS A 59 -1.42 10.82 -8.18
C CYS A 59 -2.46 10.19 -7.25
N CYS A 60 -3.28 11.00 -6.57
CA CYS A 60 -4.34 10.49 -5.71
C CYS A 60 -5.43 9.74 -6.49
N GLU A 61 -5.77 10.18 -7.69
CA GLU A 61 -6.68 9.45 -8.58
C GLU A 61 -6.10 8.07 -8.92
N ALA A 62 -4.83 8.01 -9.32
CA ALA A 62 -4.17 6.74 -9.62
C ALA A 62 -4.10 5.81 -8.39
N ILE A 63 -3.82 6.33 -7.20
CA ILE A 63 -3.82 5.57 -5.95
C ILE A 63 -5.22 5.07 -5.59
N ALA A 64 -6.26 5.90 -5.80
CA ALA A 64 -7.65 5.52 -5.53
C ALA A 64 -8.12 4.36 -6.41
N GLU A 65 -7.71 4.33 -7.67
CA GLU A 65 -8.06 3.30 -8.65
C GLU A 65 -7.25 2.00 -8.46
N SER A 66 -6.07 2.07 -7.83
CA SER A 66 -5.13 0.94 -7.70
C SER A 66 -5.29 0.18 -6.40
N ASP A 67 -4.92 -1.11 -6.38
CA ASP A 67 -4.73 -1.90 -5.16
C ASP A 67 -3.29 -1.72 -4.63
N VAL A 68 -3.08 -0.68 -3.80
CA VAL A 68 -1.76 -0.36 -3.24
C VAL A 68 -1.14 -1.51 -2.45
N PRO A 69 -1.87 -2.25 -1.58
CA PRO A 69 -1.37 -3.47 -0.95
C PRO A 69 -0.85 -4.52 -1.94
N CYS A 70 -1.53 -4.68 -3.06
CA CYS A 70 -1.12 -5.60 -4.13
C CYS A 70 0.18 -5.10 -4.79
N VAL A 71 0.22 -3.83 -5.16
CA VAL A 71 1.44 -3.19 -5.70
C VAL A 71 2.62 -3.34 -4.75
N CYS A 72 2.41 -3.15 -3.45
CA CYS A 72 3.43 -3.33 -2.42
C CYS A 72 4.08 -4.73 -2.46
N ARG A 73 3.29 -5.79 -2.69
CA ARG A 73 3.79 -7.17 -2.72
C ARG A 73 4.70 -7.46 -3.90
N ILE A 74 4.47 -6.81 -5.04
CA ILE A 74 5.20 -7.04 -6.29
C ILE A 74 6.34 -6.05 -6.53
N ILE A 75 6.57 -5.08 -5.64
CA ILE A 75 7.72 -4.18 -5.72
C ILE A 75 9.01 -5.01 -5.59
N THR A 76 9.87 -4.91 -6.60
CA THR A 76 11.17 -5.59 -6.65
C THR A 76 12.28 -4.69 -6.10
N LYS A 77 13.46 -5.29 -5.83
CA LYS A 77 14.65 -4.52 -5.45
C LYS A 77 15.09 -3.53 -6.55
N GLU A 78 14.82 -3.84 -7.80
CA GLU A 78 15.09 -2.96 -8.93
C GLU A 78 14.14 -1.76 -8.91
N ASP A 79 12.86 -1.99 -8.58
CA ASP A 79 11.92 -0.90 -8.41
C ASP A 79 12.37 0.04 -7.26
N GLU A 80 12.85 -0.51 -6.15
CA GLU A 80 13.34 0.26 -4.99
C GLU A 80 14.58 1.13 -5.31
N THR A 81 15.29 0.89 -6.40
CA THR A 81 16.35 1.80 -6.86
C THR A 81 15.80 3.08 -7.48
N LYS A 82 14.56 3.06 -7.93
CA LYS A 82 13.90 4.16 -8.66
C LYS A 82 12.83 4.86 -7.83
N ILE A 83 12.14 4.10 -6.96
CA ILE A 83 11.05 4.58 -6.13
C ILE A 83 11.37 4.40 -4.64
N HIS A 84 10.95 5.38 -3.85
CA HIS A 84 11.04 5.30 -2.41
C HIS A 84 9.76 4.69 -1.84
N VAL A 85 9.85 3.46 -1.34
CA VAL A 85 8.68 2.68 -0.88
C VAL A 85 7.89 3.41 0.20
N LEU A 86 8.57 4.09 1.14
CA LEU A 86 7.89 4.87 2.17
C LEU A 86 7.13 6.06 1.61
N HIS A 87 7.64 6.70 0.56
CA HIS A 87 6.91 7.79 -0.09
C HIS A 87 5.61 7.28 -0.73
N LEU A 88 5.61 6.05 -1.27
CA LEU A 88 4.39 5.42 -1.78
C LEU A 88 3.38 5.19 -0.65
N VAL A 89 3.83 4.67 0.50
CA VAL A 89 2.97 4.43 1.67
C VAL A 89 2.38 5.74 2.20
N TRP A 90 3.21 6.79 2.33
CA TRP A 90 2.74 8.11 2.77
C TRP A 90 1.80 8.76 1.76
N ALA A 91 2.07 8.60 0.46
CA ALA A 91 1.17 9.08 -0.59
C ALA A 91 -0.20 8.40 -0.54
N ALA A 92 -0.23 7.09 -0.27
CA ALA A 92 -1.47 6.35 -0.10
C ALA A 92 -2.27 6.85 1.12
N ASP A 93 -1.59 7.15 2.24
CA ASP A 93 -2.20 7.74 3.44
C ASP A 93 -2.73 9.15 3.16
N ASP A 94 -1.92 10.02 2.55
CA ASP A 94 -2.31 11.40 2.18
C ASP A 94 -3.49 11.43 1.18
N CYS A 95 -3.64 10.40 0.34
CA CYS A 95 -4.76 10.24 -0.59
C CYS A 95 -5.99 9.54 0.03
N GLY A 96 -5.97 9.25 1.33
CA GLY A 96 -7.09 8.61 2.05
C GLY A 96 -7.24 7.11 1.79
N LYS A 97 -6.20 6.44 1.29
CA LYS A 97 -6.17 4.99 1.04
C LYS A 97 -4.97 4.35 1.77
N PRO A 98 -4.94 4.40 3.11
CA PRO A 98 -3.80 3.91 3.88
C PRO A 98 -3.55 2.42 3.64
N VAL A 99 -2.28 2.06 3.58
CA VAL A 99 -1.87 0.66 3.47
C VAL A 99 -2.02 -0.01 4.85
N PRO A 100 -2.70 -1.17 4.93
CA PRO A 100 -2.92 -1.85 6.20
C PRO A 100 -1.61 -2.19 6.91
N PRO A 101 -1.56 -2.07 8.26
CA PRO A 101 -0.39 -2.50 9.03
C PRO A 101 -0.14 -4.00 8.83
N GLY A 102 1.13 -4.40 8.85
CA GLY A 102 1.55 -5.78 8.57
C GLY A 102 1.71 -6.09 7.07
N THR A 103 1.35 -5.16 6.18
CA THR A 103 1.61 -5.33 4.74
C THR A 103 3.11 -5.27 4.48
N LYS A 104 3.63 -6.24 3.75
CA LYS A 104 4.98 -6.18 3.21
C LYS A 104 4.99 -5.32 1.96
N CYS A 105 5.82 -4.28 1.94
CA CYS A 105 5.97 -3.38 0.79
C CYS A 105 7.42 -3.39 0.31
N GLY A 106 7.70 -4.09 -0.78
CA GLY A 106 9.06 -4.33 -1.23
C GLY A 106 9.91 -5.04 -0.16
N THR A 107 11.04 -4.46 0.23
CA THR A 107 11.88 -4.97 1.33
C THR A 107 11.43 -4.51 2.72
N CYS A 108 10.41 -3.65 2.80
CA CYS A 108 9.91 -3.08 4.05
C CYS A 108 8.73 -3.84 4.61
N ASN A 109 8.71 -4.07 5.93
CA ASN A 109 7.54 -4.56 6.65
C ASN A 109 6.88 -3.39 7.39
N LEU A 110 5.61 -3.12 7.07
CA LEU A 110 4.83 -2.08 7.72
C LEU A 110 4.26 -2.64 9.04
N SER A 111 5.03 -2.58 10.13
CA SER A 111 4.52 -2.98 11.45
C SER A 111 3.53 -1.96 12.00
N SER A 112 2.63 -2.40 12.90
CA SER A 112 1.66 -1.51 13.56
C SER A 112 2.30 -0.38 14.37
N GLU A 113 3.53 -0.57 14.83
CA GLU A 113 4.33 0.48 15.50
C GLU A 113 4.83 1.55 14.51
N PHE A 114 4.86 1.25 13.22
CA PHE A 114 5.31 2.16 12.17
C PHE A 114 4.46 3.44 12.07
N LEU A 115 3.17 3.36 12.38
CA LEU A 115 2.26 4.51 12.39
C LEU A 115 2.59 5.53 13.51
N LEU A 116 3.28 5.09 14.56
CA LEU A 116 3.68 5.94 15.69
C LEU A 116 5.10 6.51 15.53
N TYR A 117 5.97 5.84 14.76
CA TYR A 117 7.38 6.20 14.58
C TYR A 117 7.74 6.26 13.10
N SER A 118 7.08 7.11 12.34
CA SER A 118 7.27 7.32 10.89
C SER A 118 8.70 7.74 10.46
N TRP A 119 9.69 7.68 11.36
CA TRP A 119 11.06 8.12 11.15
C TRP A 119 12.11 7.01 11.14
N LEU A 120 11.76 5.79 11.57
CA LEU A 120 12.67 4.65 11.50
C LEU A 120 12.45 3.97 10.14
N GLY A 121 13.23 4.42 9.16
CA GLY A 121 13.20 3.92 7.80
C GLY A 121 13.16 2.40 7.72
N CYS A 122 12.70 1.89 6.60
CA CYS A 122 12.79 0.48 6.24
C CYS A 122 14.18 -0.04 6.59
N SER A 123 14.30 -0.71 7.73
CA SER A 123 15.55 -1.30 8.17
C SER A 123 15.85 -2.45 7.24
N ASN A 124 16.71 -2.19 6.25
CA ASN A 124 17.38 -3.23 5.50
C ASN A 124 18.17 -4.05 6.52
N THR A 125 17.69 -5.25 6.85
CA THR A 125 18.22 -6.15 7.88
C THR A 125 19.67 -6.63 7.65
N ARG A 126 20.44 -5.93 6.83
CA ARG A 126 21.87 -6.18 6.61
C ARG A 126 22.83 -5.31 7.42
N SER A 127 22.35 -4.32 8.17
CA SER A 127 23.21 -3.46 9.01
C SER A 127 22.98 -3.56 10.52
N ALA A 128 22.16 -4.51 10.98
CA ALA A 128 21.93 -4.66 12.42
C ALA A 128 23.05 -5.40 13.17
N ALA A 129 24.18 -5.69 12.53
CA ALA A 129 25.29 -6.42 13.17
C ALA A 129 26.42 -5.50 13.69
N SER A 130 26.36 -4.16 13.54
CA SER A 130 27.47 -3.29 13.99
C SER A 130 27.03 -1.91 14.45
N ALA A 131 26.08 -1.83 15.38
CA ALA A 131 25.86 -0.60 16.16
C ALA A 131 25.50 -0.92 17.59
N LYS A 132 26.47 -1.43 18.36
CA LYS A 132 26.47 -1.30 19.81
C LYS A 132 26.72 0.18 20.15
N GLY A 133 25.74 0.81 20.78
CA GLY A 133 25.93 1.91 21.68
C GLY A 133 26.08 3.29 21.07
N THR A 134 24.98 3.96 20.78
CA THR A 134 24.91 5.43 21.00
C THR A 134 23.43 5.80 21.16
N THR A 135 23.08 6.20 22.35
CA THR A 135 21.77 6.74 22.72
C THR A 135 21.61 8.08 22.02
N MET A 136 20.99 8.12 20.84
CA MET A 136 20.60 9.38 20.22
C MET A 136 19.26 9.83 20.75
N ARG A 137 19.28 10.95 21.45
CA ARG A 137 18.15 11.71 21.96
C ARG A 137 17.29 12.17 20.76
N VAL A 138 16.14 11.51 20.56
CA VAL A 138 15.19 11.82 19.49
C VAL A 138 14.54 13.18 19.73
N HIS A 139 14.87 14.15 18.89
CA HIS A 139 14.19 15.45 18.90
C HIS A 139 12.95 15.36 17.98
N LYS A 140 11.77 15.31 18.61
CA LYS A 140 10.47 15.47 17.94
C LYS A 140 10.41 16.84 17.24
N ARG A 141 10.52 16.90 15.94
CA ARG A 141 10.04 18.04 15.15
C ARG A 141 9.31 17.54 13.91
N LYS A 142 7.98 17.62 13.99
CA LYS A 142 7.13 17.63 12.81
C LYS A 142 7.43 18.92 12.06
N PRO A 143 7.79 18.92 10.76
CA PRO A 143 7.93 20.16 10.03
C PRO A 143 6.54 20.77 9.83
N THR A 144 6.24 21.81 10.57
CA THR A 144 5.10 22.69 10.27
C THR A 144 5.52 23.53 9.08
N LEU A 145 4.92 23.26 7.91
CA LEU A 145 4.92 24.25 6.83
C LEU A 145 4.11 25.45 7.34
N LYS A 146 4.78 26.58 7.50
CA LYS A 146 4.12 27.88 7.55
C LYS A 146 3.72 28.25 6.12
N GLU A 147 2.47 28.75 6.00
CA GLU A 147 1.93 29.45 4.85
C GLU A 147 2.86 30.56 4.35
#